data_fadfb93391c7b163195d06c8e94d57f5
#
_entry.id   fadfb93391c7b163195d06c8e94d57f5
#
_cell.length_a   1.000
_cell.length_b   1.000
_cell.length_c   1.000
_cell.angle_alpha   90.00
_cell.angle_beta   90.00
_cell.angle_gamma   90.00
#
_symmetry.space_group_name_H-M   'P 1'
#
loop_
_entity.id
_entity.type
_entity.pdbx_description
1 polymer ?
#
loop_
_entity_poly.entity_id
_entity_poly.type
_entity_poly.pdbx_seq_one_letter_code
_entity_poly.pdbx_strand_id
1 'polypeptide(L)'
;MAASYKCLNEDGFKTPKSVRTRSSGSSSSGGGGTPITIPASPFMKKLGCGTGVNVYLMNRVGKMNASPWAVKKINSKCESKQAAVYQKRLNEEAEILKGIDHPNIVGFRAFATAKDGSKCLAMEYGGEQSLNDLIEKRKEDGLKAFPAAAVEKVALLLARGLKYLHNEKKLLHGDMKSCNVVIRGNFETVKICDVGVSLQLDENMKVSDPKAEYIGTEPWMPKEALEGGEISDKADIFAFGLTLWEMMTLAMPHLEILEDDDDEEETNEDDSTEVSFDEDAYYERLGTRPPLDVEALGASYRRVVELFCLCTEEDPKKRPSAAQIVQALEDNVPLDRDQCEVIID
;
A
#
# COMPACT_ATOMS: atom_id res chain seq x y z
N MET A 1 -2.22 21.45 -1.39
CA MET A 1 -3.48 21.12 -0.65
C MET A 1 -3.36 19.71 -0.10
N ALA A 2 -2.90 19.59 1.11
CA ALA A 2 -2.83 18.30 1.81
C ALA A 2 -4.27 17.84 2.10
N ALA A 3 -4.71 16.77 1.45
CA ALA A 3 -6.00 16.16 1.72
C ALA A 3 -5.92 15.40 3.05
N SER A 4 -6.45 16.02 4.10
CA SER A 4 -6.62 15.41 5.42
C SER A 4 -7.45 14.14 5.34
N TYR A 5 -6.86 12.99 5.65
CA TYR A 5 -7.54 11.70 5.77
C TYR A 5 -8.21 11.57 7.16
N LYS A 6 -9.16 12.44 7.48
CA LYS A 6 -10.10 12.19 8.58
C LYS A 6 -11.39 11.64 8.00
N CYS A 7 -11.64 10.34 8.24
CA CYS A 7 -12.97 9.76 8.07
C CYS A 7 -13.88 10.32 9.16
N LEU A 8 -14.70 11.33 8.83
CA LEU A 8 -15.80 11.76 9.69
C LEU A 8 -16.90 10.69 9.65
N ASN A 9 -17.15 10.08 10.82
CA ASN A 9 -18.38 9.37 11.13
C ASN A 9 -19.45 10.40 11.46
N GLU A 10 -20.64 10.11 10.99
CA GLU A 10 -21.97 10.32 11.50
C GLU A 10 -22.94 10.82 10.44
N ASP A 11 -23.87 9.92 10.09
CA ASP A 11 -25.26 10.31 9.87
C ASP A 11 -26.14 9.06 9.92
N GLY A 12 -27.04 9.07 10.90
CA GLY A 12 -27.99 7.99 11.16
C GLY A 12 -29.07 7.91 10.08
N PHE A 13 -29.17 6.75 9.44
CA PHE A 13 -30.26 6.45 8.49
C PHE A 13 -31.20 5.38 9.03
N LYS A 14 -32.49 5.75 9.11
CA LYS A 14 -33.61 4.85 9.42
C LYS A 14 -33.84 3.86 8.30
N THR A 15 -34.01 2.59 8.65
CA THR A 15 -34.26 1.46 7.73
C THR A 15 -35.68 1.47 7.15
N PRO A 16 -35.88 1.22 5.84
CA PRO A 16 -37.17 0.85 5.28
C PRO A 16 -37.40 -0.68 5.39
N LYS A 17 -38.63 -1.06 5.73
CA LYS A 17 -39.09 -2.45 5.91
C LYS A 17 -39.11 -3.20 4.56
N SER A 18 -38.63 -4.46 4.58
CA SER A 18 -38.58 -5.34 3.40
C SER A 18 -39.96 -5.89 3.03
N VAL A 19 -40.27 -5.82 1.74
CA VAL A 19 -41.38 -6.57 1.13
C VAL A 19 -40.80 -7.81 0.44
N ARG A 20 -41.26 -9.00 0.87
CA ARG A 20 -40.96 -10.30 0.20
C ARG A 20 -41.87 -10.49 -1.01
N THR A 21 -41.31 -10.64 -2.19
CA THR A 21 -42.00 -11.24 -3.33
C THR A 21 -41.31 -12.54 -3.71
N ARG A 22 -42.10 -13.62 -3.72
CA ARG A 22 -41.76 -14.93 -4.31
C ARG A 22 -41.95 -14.86 -5.82
N SER A 23 -41.00 -15.37 -6.59
CA SER A 23 -41.25 -15.79 -7.97
C SER A 23 -40.66 -17.16 -8.23
N SER A 24 -41.47 -18.00 -8.82
CA SER A 24 -41.31 -19.40 -9.17
C SER A 24 -40.43 -19.59 -10.41
N GLY A 25 -39.83 -20.79 -10.49
CA GLY A 25 -38.72 -21.18 -11.32
C GLY A 25 -38.97 -21.41 -12.80
N SER A 26 -37.88 -21.66 -13.49
CA SER A 26 -37.76 -22.64 -14.58
C SER A 26 -36.29 -23.07 -14.69
N SER A 27 -36.13 -24.39 -14.78
CA SER A 27 -34.84 -25.10 -14.85
C SER A 27 -34.30 -25.12 -16.28
N SER A 28 -32.99 -24.84 -16.42
CA SER A 28 -32.18 -25.32 -17.54
C SER A 28 -30.79 -25.68 -17.05
N SER A 29 -30.41 -26.93 -17.32
CA SER A 29 -29.17 -27.57 -16.99
C SER A 29 -28.02 -27.08 -17.87
N GLY A 30 -26.97 -26.58 -17.24
CA GLY A 30 -25.68 -26.26 -17.86
C GLY A 30 -24.66 -26.01 -16.76
N GLY A 31 -23.53 -26.72 -16.78
CA GLY A 31 -22.48 -26.71 -15.73
C GLY A 31 -22.10 -25.32 -15.30
N GLY A 32 -22.58 -24.91 -14.15
CA GLY A 32 -22.46 -23.56 -13.69
C GLY A 32 -22.03 -23.51 -12.23
N GLY A 33 -20.88 -22.90 -12.00
CA GLY A 33 -20.60 -22.37 -10.68
C GLY A 33 -21.74 -21.43 -10.27
N THR A 34 -22.19 -21.51 -9.01
CA THR A 34 -23.23 -20.63 -8.47
C THR A 34 -22.88 -19.17 -8.74
N PRO A 35 -23.76 -18.35 -9.32
CA PRO A 35 -23.46 -16.95 -9.59
C PRO A 35 -23.08 -16.22 -8.30
N ILE A 36 -21.95 -15.52 -8.34
CA ILE A 36 -21.47 -14.74 -7.22
C ILE A 36 -22.37 -13.51 -7.10
N THR A 37 -23.12 -13.44 -5.99
CA THR A 37 -23.95 -12.28 -5.70
C THR A 37 -23.23 -11.38 -4.72
N ILE A 38 -22.84 -10.18 -5.16
CA ILE A 38 -22.26 -9.15 -4.30
C ILE A 38 -23.41 -8.33 -3.70
N PRO A 39 -23.56 -8.28 -2.36
CA PRO A 39 -24.60 -7.51 -1.71
C PRO A 39 -24.43 -6.00 -1.93
N ALA A 40 -25.48 -5.22 -1.65
CA ALA A 40 -25.38 -3.76 -1.67
C ALA A 40 -24.45 -3.25 -0.57
N SER A 41 -23.73 -2.16 -0.85
CA SER A 41 -22.69 -1.59 0.03
C SER A 41 -23.12 -1.34 1.49
N PRO A 42 -24.37 -0.92 1.81
CA PRO A 42 -24.80 -0.72 3.20
C PRO A 42 -24.77 -1.97 4.10
N PHE A 43 -24.68 -3.17 3.50
CA PHE A 43 -24.63 -4.44 4.23
C PHE A 43 -23.20 -4.99 4.36
N MET A 44 -22.19 -4.23 3.95
CA MET A 44 -20.79 -4.61 4.01
C MET A 44 -20.03 -3.66 4.93
N LYS A 45 -19.17 -4.20 5.77
CA LYS A 45 -18.25 -3.37 6.58
C LYS A 45 -17.23 -2.71 5.65
N LYS A 46 -17.09 -1.38 5.71
CA LYS A 46 -16.05 -0.65 5.00
C LYS A 46 -14.70 -0.98 5.63
N LEU A 47 -13.71 -1.35 4.81
CA LEU A 47 -12.33 -1.62 5.21
C LEU A 47 -11.43 -0.42 4.96
N GLY A 48 -11.69 0.32 3.87
CA GLY A 48 -10.89 1.47 3.50
C GLY A 48 -11.51 2.26 2.36
N CYS A 49 -10.90 3.38 2.04
CA CYS A 49 -11.24 4.20 0.88
C CYS A 49 -9.95 4.75 0.27
N GLY A 50 -9.94 4.83 -1.05
CA GLY A 50 -8.95 5.54 -1.83
C GLY A 50 -9.63 6.58 -2.72
N THR A 51 -8.85 7.24 -3.56
CA THR A 51 -9.36 8.23 -4.50
C THR A 51 -10.38 7.58 -5.45
N GLY A 52 -11.65 7.91 -5.27
CA GLY A 52 -12.76 7.43 -6.10
C GLY A 52 -13.20 5.98 -5.90
N VAL A 53 -12.60 5.21 -4.98
CA VAL A 53 -12.95 3.81 -4.70
C VAL A 53 -13.15 3.55 -3.21
N ASN A 54 -13.97 2.57 -2.89
CA ASN A 54 -14.15 2.06 -1.53
C ASN A 54 -13.89 0.55 -1.51
N VAL A 55 -13.30 0.06 -0.42
CA VAL A 55 -13.07 -1.36 -0.18
C VAL A 55 -13.96 -1.82 0.99
N TYR A 56 -14.65 -2.92 0.80
CA TYR A 56 -15.60 -3.49 1.77
C TYR A 56 -15.26 -4.93 2.11
N LEU A 57 -15.49 -5.32 3.36
CA LEU A 57 -15.50 -6.71 3.79
C LEU A 57 -16.79 -7.39 3.39
N MET A 58 -16.70 -8.47 2.64
CA MET A 58 -17.84 -9.30 2.26
C MET A 58 -17.74 -10.69 2.91
N ASN A 59 -18.60 -10.97 3.87
CA ASN A 59 -18.75 -12.30 4.43
C ASN A 59 -19.50 -13.20 3.44
N ARG A 60 -18.99 -14.40 3.19
CA ARG A 60 -19.61 -15.34 2.26
C ARG A 60 -20.74 -16.10 2.95
N VAL A 61 -21.97 -15.91 2.45
CA VAL A 61 -23.17 -16.60 2.97
C VAL A 61 -23.25 -18.01 2.38
N GLY A 62 -23.59 -19.00 3.19
CA GLY A 62 -23.91 -20.37 2.75
C GLY A 62 -22.76 -21.38 2.69
N LYS A 63 -21.55 -21.00 3.06
CA LYS A 63 -20.44 -21.95 3.27
C LYS A 63 -19.87 -21.75 4.66
N MET A 64 -20.12 -22.70 5.56
CA MET A 64 -19.41 -22.72 6.86
C MET A 64 -17.90 -22.72 6.59
N ASN A 65 -17.16 -21.82 7.25
CA ASN A 65 -15.72 -21.64 7.13
C ASN A 65 -15.18 -21.08 5.79
N ALA A 66 -16.00 -20.42 4.98
CA ALA A 66 -15.47 -19.72 3.80
C ALA A 66 -14.81 -18.41 4.21
N SER A 67 -13.52 -18.21 3.87
CA SER A 67 -12.81 -16.96 4.13
C SER A 67 -13.57 -15.78 3.51
N PRO A 68 -13.65 -14.64 4.21
CA PRO A 68 -14.26 -13.42 3.66
C PRO A 68 -13.49 -12.90 2.45
N TRP A 69 -14.10 -12.02 1.69
CA TRP A 69 -13.49 -11.33 0.58
C TRP A 69 -13.40 -9.83 0.84
N ALA A 70 -12.39 -9.18 0.29
CA ALA A 70 -12.34 -7.74 0.14
C ALA A 70 -12.97 -7.39 -1.22
N VAL A 71 -13.90 -6.41 -1.24
CA VAL A 71 -14.59 -6.00 -2.47
C VAL A 71 -14.34 -4.53 -2.73
N LYS A 72 -13.60 -4.23 -3.80
CA LYS A 72 -13.30 -2.88 -4.26
C LYS A 72 -14.40 -2.42 -5.22
N LYS A 73 -15.00 -1.26 -4.95
CA LYS A 73 -16.07 -0.64 -5.74
C LYS A 73 -15.78 0.83 -5.95
N ILE A 74 -16.27 1.37 -7.08
CA ILE A 74 -16.23 2.81 -7.32
C ILE A 74 -17.18 3.50 -6.34
N ASN A 75 -16.75 4.65 -5.82
CA ASN A 75 -17.57 5.46 -4.95
C ASN A 75 -18.78 6.01 -5.73
N SER A 76 -19.99 5.77 -5.24
CA SER A 76 -21.24 6.23 -5.87
C SER A 76 -21.37 7.77 -5.92
N LYS A 77 -20.57 8.51 -5.15
CA LYS A 77 -20.52 9.97 -5.16
C LYS A 77 -19.56 10.55 -6.21
N CYS A 78 -18.84 9.70 -6.97
CA CYS A 78 -17.94 10.17 -8.03
C CYS A 78 -18.72 10.77 -9.20
N GLU A 79 -18.25 11.90 -9.70
CA GLU A 79 -18.77 12.50 -10.92
C GLU A 79 -18.63 11.56 -12.12
N SER A 80 -19.57 11.63 -13.07
CA SER A 80 -19.65 10.67 -14.18
C SER A 80 -18.38 10.55 -15.02
N LYS A 81 -17.64 11.64 -15.23
CA LYS A 81 -16.36 11.64 -15.97
C LYS A 81 -15.25 10.93 -15.20
N GLN A 82 -15.14 11.18 -13.90
CA GLN A 82 -14.16 10.52 -13.03
C GLN A 82 -14.49 9.05 -12.83
N ALA A 83 -15.78 8.72 -12.71
CA ALA A 83 -16.25 7.35 -12.58
C ALA A 83 -15.82 6.46 -13.76
N ALA A 84 -15.80 6.98 -15.00
CA ALA A 84 -15.32 6.25 -16.17
C ALA A 84 -13.81 5.93 -16.10
N VAL A 85 -13.01 6.87 -15.61
CA VAL A 85 -11.56 6.67 -15.41
C VAL A 85 -11.31 5.59 -14.35
N TYR A 86 -11.98 5.70 -13.21
CA TYR A 86 -11.84 4.70 -12.14
C TYR A 86 -12.38 3.31 -12.57
N GLN A 87 -13.42 3.27 -13.41
CA GLN A 87 -13.91 2.02 -13.97
C GLN A 87 -12.87 1.36 -14.88
N LYS A 88 -12.19 2.14 -15.73
CA LYS A 88 -11.11 1.64 -16.57
C LYS A 88 -9.98 1.07 -15.70
N ARG A 89 -9.50 1.82 -14.71
CA ARG A 89 -8.47 1.37 -13.77
C ARG A 89 -8.88 0.09 -13.03
N LEU A 90 -10.12 0.00 -12.55
CA LEU A 90 -10.62 -1.19 -11.86
C LEU A 90 -10.67 -2.43 -12.78
N ASN A 91 -10.97 -2.23 -14.08
CA ASN A 91 -10.93 -3.30 -15.07
C ASN A 91 -9.47 -3.77 -15.30
N GLU A 92 -8.53 -2.83 -15.46
CA GLU A 92 -7.10 -3.11 -15.65
C GLU A 92 -6.52 -3.83 -14.43
N GLU A 93 -6.82 -3.35 -13.23
CA GLU A 93 -6.43 -4.00 -11.98
C GLU A 93 -6.96 -5.44 -11.89
N ALA A 94 -8.21 -5.68 -12.28
CA ALA A 94 -8.78 -7.01 -12.29
C ALA A 94 -8.07 -7.94 -13.27
N GLU A 95 -7.70 -7.47 -14.47
CA GLU A 95 -6.96 -8.28 -15.45
C GLU A 95 -5.54 -8.60 -14.97
N ILE A 96 -4.85 -7.64 -14.38
CA ILE A 96 -3.52 -7.84 -13.77
C ILE A 96 -3.64 -8.89 -12.65
N LEU A 97 -4.57 -8.69 -11.72
CA LEU A 97 -4.69 -9.52 -10.53
C LEU A 97 -5.08 -10.97 -10.85
N LYS A 98 -5.82 -11.23 -11.93
CA LYS A 98 -6.11 -12.59 -12.43
C LYS A 98 -4.86 -13.39 -12.78
N GLY A 99 -3.80 -12.71 -13.21
CA GLY A 99 -2.52 -13.32 -13.58
C GLY A 99 -1.57 -13.53 -12.40
N ILE A 100 -1.95 -13.09 -11.19
CA ILE A 100 -1.09 -13.11 -9.99
C ILE A 100 -1.54 -14.23 -9.05
N ASP A 101 -0.58 -15.09 -8.66
CA ASP A 101 -0.77 -16.11 -7.63
C ASP A 101 0.51 -16.22 -6.80
N HIS A 102 0.54 -15.54 -5.65
CA HIS A 102 1.71 -15.50 -4.77
C HIS A 102 1.30 -15.32 -3.30
N PRO A 103 1.94 -16.02 -2.35
CA PRO A 103 1.57 -15.96 -0.93
C PRO A 103 1.66 -14.56 -0.32
N ASN A 104 2.52 -13.69 -0.83
CA ASN A 104 2.72 -12.32 -0.33
C ASN A 104 2.05 -11.24 -1.18
N ILE A 105 1.09 -11.62 -2.03
CA ILE A 105 0.26 -10.68 -2.79
C ILE A 105 -1.20 -11.07 -2.60
N VAL A 106 -2.09 -10.10 -2.52
CA VAL A 106 -3.53 -10.32 -2.41
C VAL A 106 -4.04 -10.99 -3.69
N GLY A 107 -4.72 -12.14 -3.55
CA GLY A 107 -5.17 -12.94 -4.68
C GLY A 107 -6.51 -12.49 -5.26
N PHE A 108 -6.68 -12.68 -6.57
CA PHE A 108 -7.95 -12.50 -7.27
C PHE A 108 -9.02 -13.49 -6.79
N ARG A 109 -10.28 -13.05 -6.73
CA ARG A 109 -11.43 -13.93 -6.42
C ARG A 109 -12.52 -13.86 -7.47
N ALA A 110 -12.95 -12.66 -7.87
CA ALA A 110 -13.96 -12.46 -8.90
C ALA A 110 -13.96 -11.02 -9.41
N PHE A 111 -14.42 -10.85 -10.64
CA PHE A 111 -14.80 -9.54 -11.17
C PHE A 111 -16.24 -9.63 -11.63
N ALA A 112 -17.14 -8.88 -11.03
CA ALA A 112 -18.57 -9.02 -11.20
C ALA A 112 -19.31 -7.68 -11.24
N THR A 113 -20.53 -7.70 -11.75
CA THR A 113 -21.42 -6.54 -11.67
C THR A 113 -22.33 -6.71 -10.46
N ALA A 114 -22.36 -5.74 -9.57
CA ALA A 114 -23.27 -5.70 -8.43
C ALA A 114 -24.71 -5.44 -8.88
N LYS A 115 -25.67 -5.62 -7.95
CA LYS A 115 -27.10 -5.41 -8.24
C LYS A 115 -27.46 -3.99 -8.67
N ASP A 116 -26.66 -3.01 -8.27
CA ASP A 116 -26.78 -1.60 -8.62
C ASP A 116 -26.14 -1.24 -9.99
N GLY A 117 -25.64 -2.24 -10.73
CA GLY A 117 -24.99 -2.07 -12.03
C GLY A 117 -23.48 -1.73 -11.92
N SER A 118 -22.96 -1.44 -10.74
CA SER A 118 -21.54 -1.12 -10.56
C SER A 118 -20.64 -2.33 -10.72
N LYS A 119 -19.47 -2.15 -11.34
CA LYS A 119 -18.44 -3.19 -11.38
C LYS A 119 -17.74 -3.29 -10.03
N CYS A 120 -17.40 -4.50 -9.64
CA CYS A 120 -16.76 -4.82 -8.37
C CYS A 120 -15.62 -5.81 -8.60
N LEU A 121 -14.47 -5.49 -8.03
CA LEU A 121 -13.35 -6.41 -7.92
C LEU A 121 -13.39 -7.07 -6.54
N ALA A 122 -13.61 -8.38 -6.51
CA ALA A 122 -13.51 -9.18 -5.30
C ALA A 122 -12.13 -9.82 -5.23
N MET A 123 -11.48 -9.64 -4.09
CA MET A 123 -10.11 -10.08 -3.80
C MET A 123 -10.09 -10.91 -2.53
N GLU A 124 -9.00 -11.61 -2.31
CA GLU A 124 -8.70 -12.22 -1.02
C GLU A 124 -8.75 -11.16 0.09
N TYR A 125 -9.34 -11.52 1.23
CA TYR A 125 -9.18 -10.74 2.45
C TYR A 125 -7.84 -11.10 3.08
N GLY A 126 -6.83 -10.31 2.76
CA GLY A 126 -5.43 -10.60 3.10
C GLY A 126 -5.10 -10.45 4.57
N GLY A 127 -5.81 -9.60 5.30
CA GLY A 127 -5.55 -9.30 6.70
C GLY A 127 -6.60 -8.38 7.32
N GLU A 128 -6.55 -8.25 8.65
CA GLU A 128 -7.48 -7.44 9.44
C GLU A 128 -7.15 -5.95 9.38
N GLN A 129 -5.89 -5.59 9.17
CA GLN A 129 -5.36 -4.23 9.22
C GLN A 129 -4.32 -4.03 8.12
N SER A 130 -4.13 -2.80 7.68
CA SER A 130 -2.94 -2.43 6.92
C SER A 130 -1.72 -2.27 7.84
N LEU A 131 -0.53 -2.25 7.27
CA LEU A 131 0.68 -1.93 8.02
C LEU A 131 0.61 -0.49 8.57
N ASN A 132 0.02 0.43 7.82
CA ASN A 132 -0.23 1.80 8.28
C ASN A 132 -1.13 1.83 9.53
N ASP A 133 -2.25 1.08 9.54
CA ASP A 133 -3.13 1.01 10.73
C ASP A 133 -2.37 0.51 11.96
N LEU A 134 -1.41 -0.42 11.77
CA LEU A 134 -0.56 -0.91 12.87
C LEU A 134 0.46 0.14 13.32
N ILE A 135 1.02 0.92 12.39
CA ILE A 135 1.95 2.02 12.68
C ILE A 135 1.23 3.12 13.48
N GLU A 136 0.10 3.60 12.98
CA GLU A 136 -0.72 4.61 13.65
C GLU A 136 -1.11 4.17 15.07
N LYS A 137 -1.65 2.96 15.18
CA LYS A 137 -2.02 2.42 16.49
C LYS A 137 -0.83 2.35 17.44
N ARG A 138 0.36 1.94 16.94
CA ARG A 138 1.57 1.84 17.75
C ARG A 138 2.05 3.22 18.23
N LYS A 139 1.91 4.24 17.38
CA LYS A 139 2.17 5.65 17.70
C LYS A 139 1.17 6.15 18.76
N GLU A 140 -0.15 5.92 18.59
CA GLU A 140 -1.19 6.26 19.56
C GLU A 140 -0.99 5.59 20.93
N ASP A 141 -0.53 4.33 20.93
CA ASP A 141 -0.21 3.57 22.16
C ASP A 141 1.11 4.04 22.82
N GLY A 142 1.80 5.06 22.31
CA GLY A 142 3.08 5.59 22.82
C GLY A 142 4.22 4.60 22.76
N LEU A 143 4.14 3.61 21.86
CA LEU A 143 5.17 2.58 21.71
C LEU A 143 6.28 3.05 20.76
N LYS A 144 7.50 2.56 20.98
CA LYS A 144 8.65 2.81 20.10
C LYS A 144 8.56 1.99 18.81
N ALA A 145 9.52 2.14 17.91
CA ALA A 145 9.70 1.38 16.67
C ALA A 145 9.29 -0.09 16.78
N PHE A 146 8.86 -0.70 15.68
CA PHE A 146 8.64 -2.16 15.66
C PHE A 146 9.94 -2.91 15.93
N PRO A 147 9.92 -4.03 16.66
CA PRO A 147 11.14 -4.82 16.88
C PRO A 147 11.86 -5.15 15.57
N ALA A 148 13.20 -5.05 15.53
CA ALA A 148 14.01 -5.30 14.34
C ALA A 148 13.64 -6.61 13.63
N ALA A 149 13.44 -7.70 14.38
CA ALA A 149 13.02 -8.99 13.83
C ALA A 149 11.64 -8.94 13.12
N ALA A 150 10.72 -8.08 13.57
CA ALA A 150 9.44 -7.90 12.90
C ALA A 150 9.63 -7.10 11.59
N VAL A 151 10.48 -6.08 11.59
CA VAL A 151 10.82 -5.30 10.39
C VAL A 151 11.52 -6.20 9.35
N GLU A 152 12.51 -7.01 9.76
CA GLU A 152 13.18 -7.98 8.87
C GLU A 152 12.21 -8.99 8.28
N LYS A 153 11.27 -9.51 9.09
CA LYS A 153 10.25 -10.44 8.62
C LYS A 153 9.35 -9.79 7.57
N VAL A 154 8.88 -8.57 7.81
CA VAL A 154 8.07 -7.82 6.85
C VAL A 154 8.88 -7.55 5.59
N ALA A 155 10.14 -7.11 5.73
CA ALA A 155 11.05 -6.87 4.61
C ALA A 155 11.19 -8.10 3.71
N LEU A 156 11.46 -9.28 4.28
CA LEU A 156 11.58 -10.52 3.51
C LEU A 156 10.30 -10.88 2.76
N LEU A 157 9.14 -10.78 3.42
CA LEU A 157 7.86 -11.16 2.80
C LEU A 157 7.45 -10.19 1.70
N LEU A 158 7.67 -8.88 1.88
CA LEU A 158 7.46 -7.87 0.83
C LEU A 158 8.43 -8.05 -0.34
N ALA A 159 9.72 -8.26 -0.05
CA ALA A 159 10.72 -8.50 -1.09
C ALA A 159 10.42 -9.75 -1.94
N ARG A 160 9.87 -10.82 -1.35
CA ARG A 160 9.39 -12.00 -2.09
C ARG A 160 8.24 -11.65 -3.02
N GLY A 161 7.29 -10.82 -2.57
CA GLY A 161 6.19 -10.32 -3.40
C GLY A 161 6.69 -9.47 -4.57
N LEU A 162 7.58 -8.51 -4.31
CA LEU A 162 8.19 -7.66 -5.34
C LEU A 162 9.05 -8.47 -6.32
N LYS A 163 9.86 -9.42 -5.84
CA LYS A 163 10.61 -10.33 -6.71
C LYS A 163 9.70 -11.05 -7.70
N TYR A 164 8.56 -11.57 -7.23
CA TYR A 164 7.59 -12.23 -8.11
C TYR A 164 7.00 -11.26 -9.13
N LEU A 165 6.59 -10.04 -8.71
CA LEU A 165 6.08 -9.03 -9.64
C LEU A 165 7.11 -8.66 -10.70
N HIS A 166 8.34 -8.32 -10.28
CA HIS A 166 9.39 -7.84 -11.18
C HIS A 166 9.91 -8.94 -12.11
N ASN A 167 10.32 -10.08 -11.56
CA ASN A 167 11.03 -11.10 -12.34
C ASN A 167 10.10 -12.02 -13.13
N GLU A 168 8.96 -12.44 -12.52
CA GLU A 168 8.05 -13.40 -13.15
C GLU A 168 6.92 -12.74 -13.93
N LYS A 169 6.39 -11.60 -13.44
CA LYS A 169 5.28 -10.89 -14.08
C LYS A 169 5.71 -9.70 -14.93
N LYS A 170 6.97 -9.28 -14.81
CA LYS A 170 7.49 -8.07 -15.46
C LYS A 170 6.61 -6.87 -15.16
N LEU A 171 6.26 -6.70 -13.90
CA LEU A 171 5.31 -5.70 -13.43
C LEU A 171 5.92 -4.87 -12.32
N LEU A 172 5.94 -3.56 -12.49
CA LEU A 172 6.19 -2.58 -11.44
C LEU A 172 4.91 -2.40 -10.62
N HIS A 173 4.96 -2.45 -9.30
CA HIS A 173 3.80 -2.18 -8.45
C HIS A 173 3.36 -0.71 -8.57
N GLY A 174 4.30 0.22 -8.45
CA GLY A 174 4.13 1.65 -8.71
C GLY A 174 3.50 2.46 -7.57
N ASP A 175 3.08 1.83 -6.45
CA ASP A 175 2.54 2.54 -5.28
C ASP A 175 2.80 1.75 -3.99
N MET A 176 4.06 1.34 -3.76
CA MET A 176 4.47 0.67 -2.53
C MET A 176 4.46 1.68 -1.37
N LYS A 177 3.78 1.32 -0.27
CA LYS A 177 3.68 2.07 1.00
C LYS A 177 2.98 1.24 2.06
N SER A 178 3.04 1.62 3.33
CA SER A 178 2.42 0.90 4.45
C SER A 178 0.90 0.71 4.30
N CYS A 179 0.18 1.66 3.67
CA CYS A 179 -1.25 1.55 3.39
C CYS A 179 -1.58 0.40 2.42
N ASN A 180 -0.65 0.04 1.53
CA ASN A 180 -0.81 -1.02 0.52
C ASN A 180 -0.19 -2.37 0.97
N VAL A 181 0.05 -2.54 2.26
CA VAL A 181 0.49 -3.78 2.88
C VAL A 181 -0.56 -4.23 3.89
N VAL A 182 -1.17 -5.40 3.69
CA VAL A 182 -2.17 -5.97 4.62
C VAL A 182 -1.56 -7.05 5.49
N ILE A 183 -1.90 -7.01 6.77
CA ILE A 183 -1.32 -7.83 7.83
C ILE A 183 -2.42 -8.67 8.49
N ARG A 184 -2.10 -9.94 8.75
CA ARG A 184 -2.92 -10.84 9.58
C ARG A 184 -2.10 -11.32 10.78
N GLY A 185 -2.77 -11.33 11.94
CA GLY A 185 -2.15 -11.74 13.19
C GLY A 185 -0.92 -10.89 13.53
N ASN A 186 0.02 -11.45 14.26
CA ASN A 186 1.30 -10.79 14.55
C ASN A 186 2.31 -11.04 13.41
N PHE A 187 2.07 -10.39 12.27
CA PHE A 187 2.85 -10.58 11.02
C PHE A 187 2.92 -12.05 10.56
N GLU A 188 1.90 -12.85 10.85
CA GLU A 188 1.80 -14.23 10.36
C GLU A 188 1.62 -14.27 8.86
N THR A 189 0.84 -13.32 8.33
CA THR A 189 0.67 -13.10 6.91
C THR A 189 0.91 -11.62 6.59
N VAL A 190 1.73 -11.37 5.58
CA VAL A 190 2.03 -10.03 5.05
C VAL A 190 1.83 -10.11 3.55
N LYS A 191 0.96 -9.27 3.01
CA LYS A 191 0.63 -9.27 1.57
C LYS A 191 0.59 -7.86 1.01
N ILE A 192 1.19 -7.69 -0.15
CA ILE A 192 1.05 -6.48 -0.99
C ILE A 192 -0.35 -6.47 -1.58
N CYS A 193 -0.99 -5.32 -1.62
CA CYS A 193 -2.30 -5.12 -2.25
C CYS A 193 -2.29 -3.88 -3.15
N ASP A 194 -3.34 -3.73 -3.95
CA ASP A 194 -3.58 -2.59 -4.85
C ASP A 194 -2.58 -2.44 -6.01
N VAL A 195 -2.78 -3.26 -7.04
CA VAL A 195 -2.01 -3.18 -8.30
C VAL A 195 -2.66 -2.26 -9.35
N GLY A 196 -3.53 -1.33 -8.92
CA GLY A 196 -4.33 -0.47 -9.81
C GLY A 196 -3.56 0.60 -10.58
N VAL A 197 -2.29 0.82 -10.24
CA VAL A 197 -1.38 1.77 -10.93
C VAL A 197 -0.10 1.10 -11.42
N SER A 198 -0.10 -0.22 -11.44
CA SER A 198 1.05 -1.02 -11.88
C SER A 198 1.39 -0.80 -13.35
N LEU A 199 2.69 -0.82 -13.67
CA LEU A 199 3.20 -0.60 -15.01
C LEU A 199 3.97 -1.83 -15.53
N GLN A 200 3.85 -2.11 -16.82
CA GLN A 200 4.56 -3.22 -17.45
C GLN A 200 6.05 -2.90 -17.58
N LEU A 201 6.90 -3.84 -17.19
CA LEU A 201 8.35 -3.77 -17.35
C LEU A 201 8.79 -4.52 -18.62
N ASP A 202 9.87 -4.05 -19.23
CA ASP A 202 10.58 -4.73 -20.29
C ASP A 202 11.60 -5.74 -19.75
N GLU A 203 12.37 -6.37 -20.64
CA GLU A 203 13.42 -7.34 -20.27
C GLU A 203 14.58 -6.70 -19.48
N ASN A 204 14.76 -5.38 -19.59
CA ASN A 204 15.76 -4.62 -18.85
C ASN A 204 15.22 -4.06 -17.53
N MET A 205 14.02 -4.48 -17.11
CA MET A 205 13.31 -4.03 -15.91
C MET A 205 12.96 -2.53 -15.93
N LYS A 206 12.77 -1.94 -17.11
CA LYS A 206 12.31 -0.57 -17.30
C LYS A 206 10.86 -0.56 -17.74
N VAL A 207 10.14 0.51 -17.43
CA VAL A 207 8.75 0.68 -17.90
C VAL A 207 8.74 0.62 -19.42
N SER A 208 7.95 -0.30 -19.98
CA SER A 208 7.97 -0.64 -21.41
C SER A 208 7.30 0.39 -22.30
N ASP A 209 6.27 1.08 -21.81
CA ASP A 209 5.59 2.17 -22.53
C ASP A 209 6.14 3.52 -22.08
N PRO A 210 6.89 4.24 -22.95
CA PRO A 210 7.46 5.54 -22.59
C PRO A 210 6.42 6.65 -22.37
N LYS A 211 5.15 6.38 -22.66
CA LYS A 211 4.02 7.29 -22.38
C LYS A 211 3.27 6.94 -21.11
N ALA A 212 3.62 5.84 -20.47
CA ALA A 212 3.01 5.47 -19.20
C ALA A 212 3.42 6.47 -18.13
N GLU A 213 2.44 6.96 -17.41
CA GLU A 213 2.63 7.89 -16.30
C GLU A 213 2.81 7.10 -14.99
N TYR A 214 3.86 7.38 -14.25
CA TYR A 214 4.05 6.85 -12.91
C TYR A 214 3.14 7.60 -11.92
N ILE A 215 2.19 6.88 -11.33
CA ILE A 215 1.14 7.46 -10.46
C ILE A 215 1.33 6.94 -9.03
N GLY A 216 2.47 7.18 -8.44
CA GLY A 216 2.72 6.83 -7.05
C GLY A 216 2.14 7.84 -6.06
N THR A 217 2.47 7.69 -4.80
CA THR A 217 2.13 8.61 -3.71
C THR A 217 3.37 9.43 -3.36
N GLU A 218 3.31 10.75 -3.45
CA GLU A 218 4.46 11.68 -3.37
C GLU A 218 5.49 11.35 -2.29
N PRO A 219 5.15 11.16 -1.00
CA PRO A 219 6.16 10.88 0.02
C PRO A 219 6.99 9.62 -0.22
N TRP A 220 6.50 8.67 -1.02
CA TRP A 220 7.21 7.41 -1.34
C TRP A 220 7.81 7.40 -2.74
N MET A 221 7.61 8.46 -3.53
CA MET A 221 8.17 8.54 -4.89
C MET A 221 9.69 8.74 -4.86
N PRO A 222 10.45 7.99 -5.67
CA PRO A 222 11.87 8.27 -5.86
C PRO A 222 12.07 9.50 -6.77
N LYS A 223 13.27 10.08 -6.72
CA LYS A 223 13.64 11.28 -7.45
C LYS A 223 13.42 11.15 -8.96
N GLU A 224 13.78 10.00 -9.54
CA GLU A 224 13.55 9.74 -10.98
C GLU A 224 12.07 9.79 -11.38
N ALA A 225 11.15 9.46 -10.47
CA ALA A 225 9.72 9.56 -10.75
C ALA A 225 9.21 11.02 -10.66
N LEU A 226 9.73 11.79 -9.72
CA LEU A 226 9.37 13.21 -9.53
C LEU A 226 9.92 14.08 -10.67
N GLU A 227 11.11 13.78 -11.17
CA GLU A 227 11.77 14.54 -12.22
C GLU A 227 11.40 14.09 -13.64
N GLY A 228 10.53 13.08 -13.80
CA GLY A 228 10.15 12.54 -15.12
C GLY A 228 11.27 11.77 -15.81
N GLY A 229 12.15 11.15 -15.03
CA GLY A 229 13.22 10.29 -15.50
C GLY A 229 12.76 8.89 -15.94
N GLU A 230 13.73 8.03 -16.23
CA GLU A 230 13.46 6.65 -16.63
C GLU A 230 13.06 5.80 -15.41
N ILE A 231 11.87 5.21 -15.44
CA ILE A 231 11.34 4.39 -14.36
C ILE A 231 11.70 2.92 -14.57
N SER A 232 12.14 2.25 -13.51
CA SER A 232 12.47 0.82 -13.50
C SER A 232 11.91 0.15 -12.23
N ASP A 233 12.18 -1.17 -12.08
CA ASP A 233 11.90 -1.94 -10.86
C ASP A 233 12.45 -1.27 -9.58
N LYS A 234 13.46 -0.41 -9.73
CA LYS A 234 14.13 0.30 -8.62
C LYS A 234 13.27 1.38 -7.97
N ALA A 235 12.20 1.83 -8.64
CA ALA A 235 11.23 2.74 -8.02
C ALA A 235 10.47 2.05 -6.89
N ASP A 236 10.03 0.79 -7.08
CA ASP A 236 9.41 -0.01 -6.01
C ASP A 236 10.39 -0.28 -4.85
N ILE A 237 11.68 -0.45 -5.15
CA ILE A 237 12.71 -0.71 -4.13
C ILE A 237 12.93 0.52 -3.24
N PHE A 238 12.92 1.72 -3.83
CA PHE A 238 12.97 2.96 -3.04
C PHE A 238 11.77 3.08 -2.10
N ALA A 239 10.57 2.93 -2.63
CA ALA A 239 9.33 2.99 -1.87
C ALA A 239 9.24 1.87 -0.80
N PHE A 240 9.76 0.68 -1.09
CA PHE A 240 9.94 -0.40 -0.11
C PHE A 240 10.87 0.02 1.03
N GLY A 241 12.01 0.67 0.74
CA GLY A 241 12.91 1.21 1.76
C GLY A 241 12.18 2.19 2.69
N LEU A 242 11.38 3.10 2.13
CA LEU A 242 10.58 4.04 2.91
C LEU A 242 9.47 3.35 3.73
N THR A 243 8.89 2.26 3.22
CA THR A 243 7.93 1.45 3.99
C THR A 243 8.58 0.80 5.23
N LEU A 244 9.86 0.41 5.15
CA LEU A 244 10.60 -0.07 6.33
C LEU A 244 10.93 1.08 7.29
N TRP A 245 11.25 2.26 6.76
CA TRP A 245 11.48 3.47 7.55
C TRP A 245 10.24 3.83 8.38
N GLU A 246 9.02 3.78 7.81
CA GLU A 246 7.77 3.98 8.54
C GLU A 246 7.65 3.05 9.77
N MET A 247 8.11 1.80 9.67
CA MET A 247 8.10 0.86 10.81
C MET A 247 9.13 1.20 11.89
N MET A 248 10.23 1.85 11.52
CA MET A 248 11.30 2.24 12.43
C MET A 248 11.06 3.57 13.14
N THR A 249 10.30 4.47 12.51
CA THR A 249 10.07 5.84 13.01
C THR A 249 8.65 6.08 13.49
N LEU A 250 7.68 5.27 13.02
CA LEU A 250 6.23 5.45 13.22
C LEU A 250 5.71 6.76 12.64
N ALA A 251 6.32 7.24 11.56
CA ALA A 251 6.03 8.50 10.92
C ALA A 251 5.82 8.35 9.41
N MET A 252 5.23 9.36 8.81
CA MET A 252 5.12 9.49 7.36
C MET A 252 6.43 10.08 6.82
N PRO A 253 7.01 9.55 5.73
CA PRO A 253 8.24 10.10 5.17
C PRO A 253 8.13 11.60 4.89
N HIS A 254 9.17 12.36 5.24
CA HIS A 254 9.32 13.79 4.98
C HIS A 254 8.40 14.76 5.75
N LEU A 255 7.45 14.27 6.58
CA LEU A 255 6.55 15.13 7.36
C LEU A 255 7.02 15.42 8.80
N GLU A 256 7.90 14.60 9.39
CA GLU A 256 8.33 14.76 10.79
C GLU A 256 9.20 16.01 11.06
N ILE A 257 9.80 16.57 10.04
CA ILE A 257 10.81 17.63 10.20
C ILE A 257 10.20 19.02 10.49
N LEU A 258 8.89 19.09 10.55
CA LEU A 258 8.15 20.33 10.80
C LEU A 258 7.77 20.51 12.29
N GLU A 259 8.06 19.51 13.13
CA GLU A 259 7.69 19.55 14.56
C GLU A 259 8.89 19.77 15.51
N ASP A 260 10.15 19.73 15.01
CA ASP A 260 11.36 19.69 15.89
C ASP A 260 12.08 21.04 16.11
N ASP A 261 11.57 22.17 15.61
CA ASP A 261 12.19 23.49 15.85
C ASP A 261 11.56 24.26 17.01
N ASP A 262 10.80 23.58 17.89
CA ASP A 262 10.41 24.18 19.17
C ASP A 262 11.57 24.11 20.19
N ASP A 263 12.57 24.93 20.00
CA ASP A 263 13.40 25.42 21.09
C ASP A 263 12.46 26.09 22.10
N GLU A 264 12.41 25.53 23.32
CA GLU A 264 11.66 26.04 24.46
C GLU A 264 12.03 27.51 24.77
N GLU A 265 11.51 28.48 24.03
CA GLU A 265 11.37 29.84 24.50
C GLU A 265 9.92 30.01 24.99
N GLU A 266 9.81 30.12 26.33
CA GLU A 266 8.57 30.54 27.03
C GLU A 266 8.02 31.80 26.35
N THR A 267 7.06 31.67 25.43
CA THR A 267 6.31 32.79 24.88
C THR A 267 4.89 32.81 25.45
N ASN A 268 4.50 34.00 25.86
CA ASN A 268 3.25 34.38 26.51
C ASN A 268 1.99 33.82 25.82
N GLU A 269 1.01 33.44 26.63
CA GLU A 269 -0.30 32.83 26.33
C GLU A 269 -1.25 33.71 25.48
N ASP A 270 -0.88 34.28 24.35
CA ASP A 270 -1.88 35.01 23.52
C ASP A 270 -1.52 35.09 22.01
N ASP A 271 -0.65 34.27 21.48
CA ASP A 271 -0.40 34.25 20.04
C ASP A 271 -0.62 32.83 19.47
N SER A 272 -1.75 32.63 18.78
CA SER A 272 -2.02 31.46 17.98
C SER A 272 -1.09 31.46 16.75
N THR A 273 0.18 31.13 16.94
CA THR A 273 1.09 30.87 15.84
C THR A 273 0.64 29.59 15.14
N GLU A 274 -0.09 29.74 14.05
CA GLU A 274 -0.27 28.67 13.06
C GLU A 274 1.14 28.30 12.61
N VAL A 275 1.61 27.09 12.99
CA VAL A 275 2.84 26.52 12.44
C VAL A 275 2.65 26.45 10.93
N SER A 276 3.31 27.34 10.21
CA SER A 276 3.20 27.43 8.76
C SER A 276 3.95 26.24 8.15
N PHE A 277 3.22 25.34 7.50
CA PHE A 277 3.81 24.27 6.72
C PHE A 277 4.69 24.87 5.60
N ASP A 278 5.99 24.61 5.65
CA ASP A 278 6.93 25.02 4.61
C ASP A 278 6.82 24.05 3.42
N GLU A 279 5.96 24.43 2.45
CA GLU A 279 5.75 23.64 1.23
C GLU A 279 7.05 23.51 0.42
N ASP A 280 7.87 24.54 0.33
CA ASP A 280 9.10 24.51 -0.46
C ASP A 280 10.11 23.54 0.13
N ALA A 281 10.34 23.57 1.44
CA ALA A 281 11.21 22.64 2.14
C ALA A 281 10.68 21.18 2.05
N TYR A 282 9.38 20.97 2.06
CA TYR A 282 8.79 19.64 1.85
C TYR A 282 9.09 19.10 0.45
N TYR A 283 8.83 19.91 -0.60
CA TYR A 283 9.08 19.47 -1.98
C TYR A 283 10.55 19.24 -2.28
N GLU A 284 11.48 20.00 -1.68
CA GLU A 284 12.91 19.77 -1.83
C GLU A 284 13.39 18.43 -1.25
N ARG A 285 12.69 17.90 -0.25
CA ARG A 285 13.02 16.62 0.41
C ARG A 285 12.43 15.40 -0.28
N LEU A 286 11.38 15.57 -1.09
CA LEU A 286 10.77 14.45 -1.81
C LEU A 286 11.82 13.75 -2.70
N GLY A 287 11.73 12.43 -2.76
CA GLY A 287 12.65 11.61 -3.54
C GLY A 287 14.02 11.41 -2.92
N THR A 288 14.27 11.96 -1.72
CA THR A 288 15.50 11.77 -0.95
C THR A 288 15.34 10.71 0.15
N ARG A 289 16.41 10.35 0.80
CA ARG A 289 16.39 9.49 2.00
C ARG A 289 16.02 10.34 3.21
N PRO A 290 14.89 10.07 3.91
CA PRO A 290 14.59 10.78 5.15
C PRO A 290 15.60 10.43 6.26
N PRO A 291 15.82 11.33 7.23
CA PRO A 291 16.72 11.09 8.35
C PRO A 291 16.23 9.91 9.20
N LEU A 292 17.17 9.25 9.89
CA LEU A 292 16.89 8.12 10.77
C LEU A 292 17.84 8.19 11.97
N ASP A 293 17.29 8.25 13.17
CA ASP A 293 18.08 8.18 14.42
C ASP A 293 18.50 6.73 14.69
N VAL A 294 19.68 6.36 14.17
CA VAL A 294 20.25 5.01 14.28
C VAL A 294 20.65 4.70 15.71
N GLU A 295 21.09 5.70 16.48
CA GLU A 295 21.51 5.52 17.87
C GLU A 295 20.32 5.16 18.76
N ALA A 296 19.21 5.87 18.60
CA ALA A 296 17.97 5.58 19.33
C ALA A 296 17.40 4.18 19.02
N LEU A 297 17.58 3.68 17.80
CA LEU A 297 17.16 2.33 17.41
C LEU A 297 18.03 1.23 18.03
N GLY A 298 19.35 1.46 18.12
CA GLY A 298 20.31 0.54 18.71
C GLY A 298 20.77 -0.60 17.78
N ALA A 299 21.75 -1.36 18.24
CA ALA A 299 22.49 -2.33 17.42
C ALA A 299 21.66 -3.46 16.79
N SER A 300 20.51 -3.79 17.35
CA SER A 300 19.63 -4.84 16.79
C SER A 300 19.03 -4.45 15.43
N TYR A 301 18.96 -3.16 15.10
CA TYR A 301 18.41 -2.66 13.83
C TYR A 301 19.45 -2.54 12.72
N ARG A 302 20.73 -2.76 13.01
CA ARG A 302 21.83 -2.56 12.05
C ARG A 302 21.51 -3.11 10.66
N ARG A 303 21.03 -4.34 10.59
CA ARG A 303 20.73 -5.01 9.30
C ARG A 303 19.58 -4.34 8.55
N VAL A 304 18.53 -3.92 9.25
CA VAL A 304 17.40 -3.21 8.66
C VAL A 304 17.81 -1.82 8.20
N VAL A 305 18.65 -1.12 8.98
CA VAL A 305 19.20 0.19 8.62
C VAL A 305 20.08 0.09 7.37
N GLU A 306 20.98 -0.91 7.30
CA GLU A 306 21.78 -1.18 6.10
C GLU A 306 20.88 -1.41 4.87
N LEU A 307 19.81 -2.22 5.02
CA LEU A 307 18.85 -2.47 3.95
C LEU A 307 18.10 -1.19 3.53
N PHE A 308 17.63 -0.40 4.49
CA PHE A 308 17.00 0.90 4.23
C PHE A 308 17.92 1.83 3.44
N CYS A 309 19.18 1.98 3.86
CA CYS A 309 20.16 2.80 3.19
C CYS A 309 20.39 2.39 1.74
N LEU A 310 20.53 1.07 1.50
CA LEU A 310 20.71 0.55 0.14
C LEU A 310 19.48 0.76 -0.75
N CYS A 311 18.28 0.54 -0.21
CA CYS A 311 17.05 0.70 -0.98
C CYS A 311 16.76 2.16 -1.34
N THR A 312 17.21 3.11 -0.50
CA THR A 312 16.98 4.54 -0.68
C THR A 312 18.18 5.28 -1.28
N GLU A 313 19.07 4.58 -1.99
CA GLU A 313 20.13 5.22 -2.78
C GLU A 313 19.55 6.15 -3.83
N GLU A 314 20.19 7.33 -4.01
CA GLU A 314 19.72 8.32 -4.99
C GLU A 314 19.83 7.76 -6.41
N ASP A 315 20.95 7.13 -6.77
CA ASP A 315 21.14 6.45 -8.05
C ASP A 315 20.37 5.11 -8.05
N PRO A 316 19.31 4.95 -8.88
CA PRO A 316 18.55 3.70 -8.96
C PRO A 316 19.41 2.47 -9.25
N LYS A 317 20.53 2.62 -9.96
CA LYS A 317 21.43 1.51 -10.32
C LYS A 317 22.15 0.93 -9.11
N LYS A 318 22.32 1.71 -8.06
CA LYS A 318 22.95 1.28 -6.80
C LYS A 318 21.95 0.57 -5.87
N ARG A 319 20.65 0.73 -6.08
CA ARG A 319 19.64 0.02 -5.29
C ARG A 319 19.66 -1.47 -5.64
N PRO A 320 19.57 -2.37 -4.66
CA PRO A 320 19.48 -3.81 -4.92
C PRO A 320 18.19 -4.13 -5.71
N SER A 321 18.17 -5.27 -6.40
CA SER A 321 16.91 -5.84 -6.89
C SER A 321 16.16 -6.57 -5.77
N ALA A 322 14.86 -6.75 -5.93
CA ALA A 322 14.07 -7.55 -4.98
C ALA A 322 14.63 -8.97 -4.82
N ALA A 323 15.20 -9.56 -5.86
CA ALA A 323 15.85 -10.86 -5.81
C ALA A 323 17.10 -10.88 -4.92
N GLN A 324 17.95 -9.84 -5.02
CA GLN A 324 19.13 -9.68 -4.16
C GLN A 324 18.74 -9.48 -2.69
N ILE A 325 17.70 -8.70 -2.42
CA ILE A 325 17.16 -8.51 -1.06
C ILE A 325 16.68 -9.84 -0.48
N VAL A 326 15.89 -10.62 -1.24
CA VAL A 326 15.42 -11.94 -0.80
C VAL A 326 16.60 -12.83 -0.46
N GLN A 327 17.58 -12.94 -1.35
CA GLN A 327 18.76 -13.77 -1.14
C GLN A 327 19.53 -13.36 0.12
N ALA A 328 19.81 -12.07 0.29
CA ALA A 328 20.55 -11.59 1.44
C ALA A 328 19.81 -11.85 2.77
N LEU A 329 18.47 -11.69 2.78
CA LEU A 329 17.69 -11.93 3.99
C LEU A 329 17.51 -13.42 4.30
N GLU A 330 17.40 -14.29 3.30
CA GLU A 330 17.28 -15.75 3.47
C GLU A 330 18.60 -16.38 3.88
N ASP A 331 19.71 -16.01 3.24
CA ASP A 331 21.02 -16.59 3.47
C ASP A 331 21.73 -15.97 4.70
N ASN A 332 21.12 -14.95 5.30
CA ASN A 332 21.69 -14.19 6.43
C ASN A 332 23.08 -13.61 6.12
N VAL A 333 23.31 -13.21 4.86
CA VAL A 333 24.53 -12.55 4.39
C VAL A 333 24.31 -11.04 4.27
N PRO A 334 25.38 -10.23 4.43
CA PRO A 334 25.31 -8.80 4.09
C PRO A 334 24.93 -8.62 2.62
N LEU A 335 24.10 -7.63 2.32
CA LEU A 335 23.99 -7.09 0.96
C LEU A 335 25.36 -6.50 0.62
N ASP A 336 25.90 -6.86 -0.53
CA ASP A 336 27.28 -6.65 -0.97
C ASP A 336 27.87 -5.30 -0.56
N ARG A 337 28.97 -5.32 0.21
CA ARG A 337 29.58 -4.16 0.86
C ARG A 337 30.35 -3.25 -0.09
N ASP A 338 30.66 -3.68 -1.30
CA ASP A 338 31.44 -2.90 -2.25
C ASP A 338 30.71 -1.63 -2.75
N GLN A 339 29.47 -1.38 -2.29
CA GLN A 339 28.65 -0.25 -2.70
C GLN A 339 28.12 0.63 -1.56
N CYS A 340 28.49 0.36 -0.29
CA CYS A 340 28.06 1.18 0.83
C CYS A 340 29.21 1.44 1.80
N GLU A 341 29.93 2.54 1.60
CA GLU A 341 30.54 3.25 2.72
C GLU A 341 29.41 3.95 3.49
N VAL A 342 28.80 3.23 4.42
CA VAL A 342 27.98 3.86 5.43
C VAL A 342 28.96 4.55 6.38
N ILE A 343 29.11 5.86 6.22
CA ILE A 343 29.77 6.71 7.19
C ILE A 343 28.90 6.63 8.45
N ILE A 344 29.29 5.76 9.36
CA ILE A 344 28.87 5.80 10.76
C ILE A 344 29.97 6.60 11.44
N ASP A 345 29.84 7.92 11.41
CA ASP A 345 30.59 8.81 12.32
C ASP A 345 29.77 8.97 13.60
#